data_ead082383389e10103824a354c57d51c
#
_entry.id   ead082383389e10103824a354c57d51c
#
_cell.length_a   1.000
_cell.length_b   1.000
_cell.length_c   1.000
_cell.angle_alpha   90.00
_cell.angle_beta   90.00
_cell.angle_gamma   90.00
#
_symmetry.space_group_name_H-M   'P 1'
#
loop_
_entity.id
_entity.type
_entity.pdbx_description
1 polymer ?
#
loop_
_entity_poly.entity_id
_entity_poly.type
_entity_poly.pdbx_seq_one_letter_code
_entity_poly.pdbx_strand_id
1 'polypeptide(L)'
;GVNNTSDNLSDIDVYIFVEKDIAVKNREKLVKQYSSKYEVGGEYFGSGDEFFVDKLNSQLDVMYWNVNWFESIVENTWFKHYPSNGYTTAFLFTLNNFQIIFDKDNWLKTLQDSIQTKYPNELKQNIVKRNMMLLKDKPFASYYEQIEKAINRNDIVSINHRISVFMASYFDIIFAVNELLHPGEKRLVKYATDNCQILPDNFEENINKLLVQPNSETLKILDDMIESLRQILYLCYYI
;
A
#
# COMPACT_ATOMS: atom_id res chain seq x y z
N GLY A 1 6.36 -12.97 -6.33
CA GLY A 1 5.11 -12.32 -6.59
C GLY A 1 4.00 -13.27 -7.01
N VAL A 2 2.98 -13.38 -6.19
CA VAL A 2 1.84 -14.30 -6.42
C VAL A 2 0.85 -13.75 -7.46
N ASN A 3 1.00 -12.52 -7.90
CA ASN A 3 0.16 -11.91 -8.93
C ASN A 3 0.88 -11.93 -10.28
N ASN A 4 0.14 -12.10 -11.37
CA ASN A 4 0.58 -12.08 -12.79
C ASN A 4 1.44 -10.84 -13.19
N THR A 5 2.05 -10.17 -12.23
CA THR A 5 2.91 -8.99 -12.38
C THR A 5 4.38 -9.29 -12.15
N SER A 6 4.74 -10.54 -11.80
CA SER A 6 6.14 -10.94 -11.68
C SER A 6 6.77 -11.05 -13.08
N ASP A 7 7.92 -10.48 -13.22
CA ASP A 7 8.79 -10.61 -14.41
C ASP A 7 10.10 -11.30 -14.01
N ASN A 8 10.99 -11.52 -14.99
CA ASN A 8 12.28 -12.18 -14.76
C ASN A 8 13.24 -11.41 -13.84
N LEU A 9 12.86 -10.22 -13.38
CA LEU A 9 13.59 -9.35 -12.47
C LEU A 9 12.96 -9.31 -11.06
N SER A 10 11.86 -10.04 -10.85
CA SER A 10 11.14 -10.02 -9.57
C SER A 10 11.83 -10.93 -8.55
N ASP A 11 12.05 -10.39 -7.36
CA ASP A 11 12.53 -11.13 -6.20
C ASP A 11 11.41 -12.01 -5.64
N ILE A 12 11.79 -13.00 -4.82
CA ILE A 12 10.83 -13.82 -4.09
C ILE A 12 10.72 -13.28 -2.67
N ASP A 13 9.60 -12.63 -2.39
CA ASP A 13 9.28 -12.15 -1.05
C ASP A 13 8.83 -13.32 -0.15
N VAL A 14 9.51 -13.52 0.97
CA VAL A 14 9.19 -14.54 1.97
C VAL A 14 8.91 -13.85 3.30
N TYR A 15 7.76 -14.15 3.90
CA TYR A 15 7.36 -13.60 5.20
C TYR A 15 7.39 -14.71 6.25
N ILE A 16 8.14 -14.49 7.31
CA ILE A 16 8.25 -15.41 8.45
C ILE A 16 7.63 -14.73 9.66
N PHE A 17 6.54 -15.32 10.15
CA PHE A 17 5.87 -14.83 11.35
C PHE A 17 6.48 -15.46 12.59
N VAL A 18 6.91 -14.62 13.53
CA VAL A 18 7.63 -15.05 14.72
C VAL A 18 6.98 -14.49 15.99
N GLU A 19 6.94 -15.33 17.04
CA GLU A 19 6.57 -14.88 18.38
C GLU A 19 7.74 -14.16 19.09
N LYS A 20 8.97 -14.55 18.75
CA LYS A 20 10.23 -14.00 19.28
C LYS A 20 11.26 -13.93 18.17
N ASP A 21 12.10 -12.91 18.24
CA ASP A 21 13.16 -12.70 17.26
C ASP A 21 14.11 -13.89 17.16
N ILE A 22 14.46 -14.24 15.94
CA ILE A 22 15.46 -15.25 15.65
C ILE A 22 16.83 -14.58 15.59
N ALA A 23 17.75 -15.01 16.44
CA ALA A 23 19.09 -14.44 16.49
C ALA A 23 19.78 -14.44 15.12
N VAL A 24 20.31 -13.30 14.68
CA VAL A 24 20.98 -13.11 13.38
C VAL A 24 22.02 -14.19 13.10
N LYS A 25 22.83 -14.57 14.10
CA LYS A 25 23.83 -15.66 14.00
C LYS A 25 23.22 -17.00 13.54
N ASN A 26 22.00 -17.30 13.97
CA ASN A 26 21.34 -18.56 13.60
C ASN A 26 20.82 -18.49 12.16
N ARG A 27 20.26 -17.34 11.77
CA ARG A 27 19.80 -17.06 10.39
C ARG A 27 20.96 -17.11 9.41
N GLU A 28 22.05 -16.43 9.74
CA GLU A 28 23.27 -16.41 8.93
C GLU A 28 23.87 -17.80 8.72
N LYS A 29 23.91 -18.63 9.79
CA LYS A 29 24.38 -20.01 9.69
C LYS A 29 23.54 -20.84 8.70
N LEU A 30 22.24 -20.59 8.64
CA LEU A 30 21.34 -21.26 7.70
C LEU A 30 21.57 -20.76 6.27
N VAL A 31 21.57 -19.43 6.07
CA VAL A 31 21.70 -18.81 4.75
C VAL A 31 23.00 -19.20 4.06
N LYS A 32 24.12 -19.27 4.79
CA LYS A 32 25.43 -19.72 4.28
C LYS A 32 25.43 -21.12 3.66
N GLN A 33 24.42 -21.95 3.94
CA GLN A 33 24.33 -23.29 3.34
C GLN A 33 23.74 -23.23 1.91
N TYR A 34 23.08 -22.14 1.55
CA TYR A 34 22.32 -22.03 0.29
C TYR A 34 22.80 -20.87 -0.59
N SER A 35 23.56 -19.95 -0.04
CA SER A 35 23.99 -18.75 -0.73
C SER A 35 25.42 -18.35 -0.38
N SER A 36 26.15 -17.88 -1.39
CA SER A 36 27.45 -17.22 -1.21
C SER A 36 27.34 -15.70 -1.25
N LYS A 37 26.19 -15.15 -1.73
CA LYS A 37 25.88 -13.73 -1.80
C LYS A 37 24.67 -13.44 -0.92
N TYR A 38 24.90 -12.88 0.26
CA TYR A 38 23.85 -12.62 1.23
C TYR A 38 24.11 -11.40 2.10
N GLU A 39 23.04 -10.82 2.61
CA GLU A 39 23.01 -9.90 3.74
C GLU A 39 22.01 -10.44 4.77
N VAL A 40 22.43 -10.59 6.03
CA VAL A 40 21.59 -11.11 7.10
C VAL A 40 21.55 -10.13 8.26
N GLY A 41 20.37 -9.84 8.77
CA GLY A 41 20.17 -8.90 9.86
C GLY A 41 20.07 -7.47 9.37
N GLY A 42 19.64 -7.23 8.13
CA GLY A 42 19.27 -5.90 7.67
C GLY A 42 18.10 -5.34 8.48
N GLU A 43 18.13 -4.04 8.78
CA GLU A 43 17.08 -3.33 9.51
C GLU A 43 16.56 -2.10 8.76
N TYR A 44 17.06 -1.86 7.54
CA TYR A 44 16.72 -0.64 6.77
C TYR A 44 15.24 -0.57 6.39
N PHE A 45 14.61 -1.70 6.10
CA PHE A 45 13.19 -1.81 5.75
C PHE A 45 12.40 -2.71 6.71
N GLY A 46 12.90 -2.86 7.93
CA GLY A 46 12.45 -3.84 8.91
C GLY A 46 13.45 -4.97 9.08
N SER A 47 13.20 -5.88 10.03
CA SER A 47 14.09 -7.04 10.25
C SER A 47 14.00 -8.00 9.07
N GLY A 48 15.08 -8.15 8.33
CA GLY A 48 15.12 -8.94 7.10
C GLY A 48 16.47 -9.58 6.79
N ASP A 49 16.45 -10.50 5.83
CA ASP A 49 17.61 -11.12 5.23
C ASP A 49 17.41 -11.14 3.71
N GLU A 50 18.46 -10.77 2.97
CA GLU A 50 18.48 -10.81 1.51
C GLU A 50 19.57 -11.76 1.05
N PHE A 51 19.25 -12.70 0.17
CA PHE A 51 20.24 -13.62 -0.35
C PHE A 51 19.86 -14.23 -1.70
N PHE A 52 20.85 -14.52 -2.50
CA PHE A 52 20.67 -15.13 -3.82
C PHE A 52 20.79 -16.65 -3.72
N VAL A 53 19.79 -17.38 -4.16
CA VAL A 53 19.78 -18.86 -4.17
C VAL A 53 20.13 -19.34 -5.57
N ASP A 54 21.38 -19.81 -5.75
CA ASP A 54 21.90 -20.24 -7.07
C ASP A 54 21.01 -21.30 -7.72
N LYS A 55 20.49 -22.25 -6.95
CA LYS A 55 19.62 -23.33 -7.47
C LYS A 55 18.30 -22.83 -8.03
N LEU A 56 17.80 -21.70 -7.52
CA LEU A 56 16.55 -21.07 -7.97
C LEU A 56 16.80 -19.95 -9.00
N ASN A 57 18.07 -19.54 -9.13
CA ASN A 57 18.48 -18.37 -9.92
C ASN A 57 17.65 -17.13 -9.56
N SER A 58 17.38 -16.93 -8.28
CA SER A 58 16.53 -15.83 -7.77
C SER A 58 17.04 -15.30 -6.44
N GLN A 59 16.81 -14.00 -6.23
CA GLN A 59 16.97 -13.36 -4.93
C GLN A 59 15.76 -13.71 -4.07
N LEU A 60 16.00 -13.99 -2.80
CA LEU A 60 14.99 -14.09 -1.75
C LEU A 60 15.14 -12.91 -0.80
N ASP A 61 14.03 -12.24 -0.57
CA ASP A 61 13.87 -11.17 0.41
C ASP A 61 13.01 -11.71 1.55
N VAL A 62 13.63 -11.99 2.68
CA VAL A 62 12.98 -12.63 3.84
C VAL A 62 12.71 -11.57 4.89
N MET A 63 11.44 -11.36 5.21
CA MET A 63 10.99 -10.43 6.24
C MET A 63 10.49 -11.20 7.47
N TYR A 64 10.89 -10.73 8.66
CA TYR A 64 10.47 -11.31 9.94
C TYR A 64 9.44 -10.40 10.60
N TRP A 65 8.19 -10.86 10.67
CA TRP A 65 7.11 -10.10 11.28
C TRP A 65 6.67 -10.74 12.60
N ASN A 66 6.47 -9.91 13.61
CA ASN A 66 5.95 -10.35 14.88
C ASN A 66 4.45 -10.72 14.74
N VAL A 67 4.07 -11.90 15.25
CA VAL A 67 2.69 -12.41 15.22
C VAL A 67 1.71 -11.39 15.81
N ASN A 68 1.94 -10.92 17.03
CA ASN A 68 1.00 -10.00 17.72
C ASN A 68 0.90 -8.64 17.01
N TRP A 69 2.00 -8.17 16.45
CA TRP A 69 1.99 -6.93 15.66
C TRP A 69 1.10 -7.09 14.41
N PHE A 70 1.24 -8.19 13.68
CA PHE A 70 0.46 -8.42 12.46
C PHE A 70 -1.03 -8.65 12.77
N GLU A 71 -1.35 -9.42 13.82
CA GLU A 71 -2.72 -9.56 14.32
C GLU A 71 -3.33 -8.20 14.68
N SER A 72 -2.56 -7.32 15.32
CA SER A 72 -3.05 -5.99 15.68
C SER A 72 -3.37 -5.13 14.45
N ILE A 73 -2.63 -5.27 13.34
CA ILE A 73 -2.93 -4.60 12.08
C ILE A 73 -4.27 -5.09 11.51
N VAL A 74 -4.46 -6.40 11.45
CA VAL A 74 -5.71 -6.99 10.95
C VAL A 74 -6.88 -6.57 11.83
N GLU A 75 -6.75 -6.68 13.14
CA GLU A 75 -7.77 -6.28 14.11
C GLU A 75 -8.14 -4.80 13.99
N ASN A 76 -7.15 -3.92 13.97
CA ASN A 76 -7.41 -2.48 13.91
C ASN A 76 -7.99 -2.05 12.56
N THR A 77 -7.54 -2.64 11.47
CA THR A 77 -8.00 -2.24 10.13
C THR A 77 -9.34 -2.89 9.79
N TRP A 78 -9.44 -4.22 9.85
CA TRP A 78 -10.60 -4.94 9.33
C TRP A 78 -11.77 -4.97 10.31
N PHE A 79 -11.49 -5.16 11.60
CA PHE A 79 -12.54 -5.32 12.61
C PHE A 79 -12.89 -4.03 13.34
N LYS A 80 -11.90 -3.15 13.61
CA LYS A 80 -12.13 -1.84 14.24
C LYS A 80 -12.30 -0.69 13.26
N HIS A 81 -12.08 -0.95 11.97
CA HIS A 81 -12.31 0.00 10.88
C HIS A 81 -11.45 1.28 10.98
N TYR A 82 -10.22 1.18 11.51
CA TYR A 82 -9.33 2.33 11.64
C TYR A 82 -8.60 2.61 10.33
N PRO A 83 -8.80 3.79 9.71
CA PRO A 83 -8.13 4.15 8.48
C PRO A 83 -6.74 4.74 8.72
N SER A 84 -5.85 4.61 7.74
CA SER A 84 -4.55 5.27 7.67
C SER A 84 -4.58 6.51 6.77
N ASN A 85 -3.45 7.17 6.62
CA ASN A 85 -3.24 8.26 5.66
C ASN A 85 -2.73 7.68 4.34
N GLY A 86 -3.57 7.00 3.61
CA GLY A 86 -3.20 6.15 2.48
C GLY A 86 -2.81 4.73 2.91
N TYR A 87 -2.83 3.81 1.96
CA TYR A 87 -2.43 2.40 2.12
C TYR A 87 -3.15 1.65 3.23
N THR A 88 -4.36 2.05 3.62
CA THR A 88 -5.08 1.49 4.79
C THR A 88 -5.15 -0.03 4.78
N THR A 89 -5.44 -0.63 3.65
CA THR A 89 -5.64 -2.09 3.55
C THR A 89 -4.47 -2.83 2.88
N ALA A 90 -3.29 -2.20 2.75
CA ALA A 90 -2.17 -2.81 2.04
C ALA A 90 -1.65 -4.10 2.70
N PHE A 91 -1.56 -4.14 4.03
CA PHE A 91 -1.20 -5.37 4.75
C PHE A 91 -2.26 -6.47 4.62
N LEU A 92 -3.53 -6.09 4.51
CA LEU A 92 -4.62 -7.05 4.28
C LEU A 92 -4.56 -7.62 2.86
N PHE A 93 -4.18 -6.80 1.88
CA PHE A 93 -3.91 -7.28 0.52
C PHE A 93 -2.78 -8.32 0.51
N THR A 94 -1.69 -8.03 1.20
CA THR A 94 -0.57 -8.97 1.36
C THR A 94 -1.04 -10.26 2.03
N LEU A 95 -1.78 -10.17 3.14
CA LEU A 95 -2.37 -11.33 3.84
C LEU A 95 -3.26 -12.16 2.90
N ASN A 96 -4.15 -11.53 2.18
CA ASN A 96 -5.09 -12.20 1.27
C ASN A 96 -4.38 -12.98 0.15
N ASN A 97 -3.20 -12.51 -0.25
CA ASN A 97 -2.43 -13.07 -1.36
C ASN A 97 -1.26 -13.96 -0.94
N PHE A 98 -1.08 -14.24 0.34
CA PHE A 98 -0.03 -15.17 0.77
C PHE A 98 -0.26 -16.57 0.22
N GLN A 99 0.80 -17.13 -0.36
CA GLN A 99 0.92 -18.56 -0.57
C GLN A 99 1.52 -19.18 0.69
N ILE A 100 0.71 -19.88 1.47
CA ILE A 100 1.13 -20.48 2.73
C ILE A 100 1.97 -21.73 2.45
N ILE A 101 3.25 -21.71 2.86
CA ILE A 101 4.18 -22.84 2.70
C ILE A 101 4.20 -23.70 3.97
N PHE A 102 4.15 -23.06 5.14
CA PHE A 102 4.10 -23.70 6.44
C PHE A 102 3.24 -22.86 7.39
N ASP A 103 2.33 -23.50 8.09
CA ASP A 103 1.43 -22.84 9.03
C ASP A 103 1.20 -23.71 10.25
N LYS A 104 1.81 -23.31 11.36
CA LYS A 104 1.64 -23.99 12.64
C LYS A 104 0.25 -23.67 13.19
N ASP A 105 -0.48 -24.72 13.55
CA ASP A 105 -1.80 -24.65 14.17
C ASP A 105 -2.87 -23.92 13.30
N ASN A 106 -2.64 -23.79 11.98
CA ASN A 106 -3.47 -23.06 11.03
C ASN A 106 -3.70 -21.58 11.40
N TRP A 107 -2.75 -20.95 12.09
CA TRP A 107 -2.85 -19.56 12.54
C TRP A 107 -3.01 -18.59 11.38
N LEU A 108 -2.09 -18.64 10.39
CA LEU A 108 -2.09 -17.73 9.26
C LEU A 108 -3.31 -17.96 8.36
N LYS A 109 -3.68 -19.21 8.14
CA LYS A 109 -4.88 -19.58 7.38
C LYS A 109 -6.15 -19.03 8.04
N THR A 110 -6.27 -19.19 9.35
CA THR A 110 -7.41 -18.65 10.12
C THR A 110 -7.48 -17.13 9.99
N LEU A 111 -6.33 -16.45 10.09
CA LEU A 111 -6.26 -15.00 9.94
C LEU A 111 -6.63 -14.56 8.51
N GLN A 112 -6.14 -15.27 7.49
CA GLN A 112 -6.47 -15.04 6.09
C GLN A 112 -7.99 -15.21 5.83
N ASP A 113 -8.58 -16.28 6.34
CA ASP A 113 -10.02 -16.56 6.17
C ASP A 113 -10.90 -15.52 6.88
N SER A 114 -10.42 -14.94 7.98
CA SER A 114 -11.17 -13.94 8.76
C SER A 114 -11.46 -12.64 7.97
N ILE A 115 -10.64 -12.32 6.98
CA ILE A 115 -10.82 -11.14 6.11
C ILE A 115 -11.51 -11.47 4.77
N GLN A 116 -11.79 -12.75 4.50
CA GLN A 116 -12.50 -13.18 3.28
C GLN A 116 -14.02 -13.05 3.44
N THR A 117 -14.45 -11.88 3.87
CA THR A 117 -15.85 -11.53 4.06
C THR A 117 -16.19 -10.33 3.17
N LYS A 118 -17.45 -9.89 3.20
CA LYS A 118 -17.82 -8.65 2.51
C LYS A 118 -16.98 -7.49 3.07
N TYR A 119 -16.47 -6.64 2.18
CA TYR A 119 -15.71 -5.43 2.57
C TYR A 119 -16.54 -4.60 3.57
N PRO A 120 -16.00 -4.26 4.76
CA PRO A 120 -16.77 -3.56 5.78
C PRO A 120 -17.15 -2.15 5.33
N ASN A 121 -18.45 -1.85 5.31
CA ASN A 121 -18.94 -0.54 4.89
C ASN A 121 -18.43 0.60 5.79
N GLU A 122 -18.30 0.35 7.09
CA GLU A 122 -17.74 1.32 8.02
C GLU A 122 -16.27 1.62 7.73
N LEU A 123 -15.46 0.61 7.41
CA LEU A 123 -14.08 0.81 6.98
C LEU A 123 -14.01 1.68 5.73
N LYS A 124 -14.84 1.39 4.71
CA LYS A 124 -14.96 2.19 3.49
C LYS A 124 -15.26 3.66 3.82
N GLN A 125 -16.28 3.90 4.64
CA GLN A 125 -16.67 5.26 5.03
C GLN A 125 -15.56 5.99 5.79
N ASN A 126 -14.88 5.30 6.71
CA ASN A 126 -13.80 5.88 7.50
C ASN A 126 -12.57 6.22 6.63
N ILE A 127 -12.21 5.34 5.67
CA ILE A 127 -11.14 5.62 4.70
C ILE A 127 -11.47 6.87 3.88
N VAL A 128 -12.66 6.91 3.29
CA VAL A 128 -13.12 8.05 2.47
C VAL A 128 -13.10 9.34 3.29
N LYS A 129 -13.75 9.34 4.45
CA LYS A 129 -13.82 10.53 5.32
C LYS A 129 -12.44 11.04 5.72
N ARG A 130 -11.56 10.15 6.17
CA ARG A 130 -10.20 10.53 6.60
C ARG A 130 -9.38 11.09 5.45
N ASN A 131 -9.34 10.39 4.33
CA ASN A 131 -8.46 10.76 3.22
C ASN A 131 -9.00 11.97 2.45
N MET A 132 -10.32 12.16 2.29
CA MET A 132 -10.89 13.41 1.73
C MET A 132 -10.49 14.64 2.56
N MET A 133 -10.55 14.52 3.89
CA MET A 133 -10.06 15.59 4.78
C MET A 133 -8.59 15.92 4.50
N LEU A 134 -7.75 14.92 4.28
CA LEU A 134 -6.33 15.12 3.99
C LEU A 134 -6.10 15.70 2.60
N LEU A 135 -6.87 15.32 1.60
CA LEU A 135 -6.76 15.85 0.24
C LEU A 135 -7.03 17.36 0.22
N LYS A 136 -8.21 17.81 0.67
CA LYS A 136 -8.61 19.24 0.61
C LYS A 136 -9.58 19.69 1.70
N ASP A 137 -10.39 18.81 2.29
CA ASP A 137 -11.53 19.24 3.12
C ASP A 137 -11.12 19.68 4.53
N LYS A 138 -9.88 19.46 4.93
CA LYS A 138 -9.35 19.98 6.19
C LYS A 138 -9.14 21.49 6.09
N PRO A 139 -9.59 22.28 7.08
CA PRO A 139 -9.53 23.74 7.00
C PRO A 139 -8.11 24.31 7.01
N PHE A 140 -7.12 23.54 7.52
CA PHE A 140 -5.72 23.95 7.53
C PHE A 140 -4.82 22.75 7.26
N ALA A 141 -3.76 22.98 6.47
CA ALA A 141 -2.71 22.02 6.18
C ALA A 141 -3.20 20.72 5.51
N SER A 142 -4.21 20.81 4.65
CA SER A 142 -4.52 19.76 3.67
C SER A 142 -3.35 19.60 2.69
N TYR A 143 -3.26 18.46 2.01
CA TYR A 143 -2.20 18.27 1.00
C TYR A 143 -2.29 19.28 -0.13
N TYR A 144 -3.51 19.62 -0.56
CA TYR A 144 -3.76 20.68 -1.54
C TYR A 144 -3.12 22.01 -1.11
N GLU A 145 -3.45 22.50 0.09
CA GLU A 145 -2.87 23.75 0.60
C GLU A 145 -1.36 23.71 0.78
N GLN A 146 -0.83 22.55 1.16
CA GLN A 146 0.61 22.38 1.32
C GLN A 146 1.32 22.42 -0.03
N ILE A 147 0.72 21.83 -1.08
CA ILE A 147 1.23 21.89 -2.45
C ILE A 147 1.17 23.35 -2.96
N GLU A 148 0.05 24.05 -2.77
CA GLU A 148 -0.11 25.45 -3.13
C GLU A 148 0.98 26.35 -2.50
N LYS A 149 1.21 26.18 -1.19
CA LYS A 149 2.26 26.92 -0.47
C LYS A 149 3.67 26.59 -0.99
N ALA A 150 3.92 25.34 -1.37
CA ALA A 150 5.19 24.92 -1.94
C ALA A 150 5.40 25.48 -3.35
N ILE A 151 4.35 25.51 -4.18
CA ILE A 151 4.37 26.15 -5.52
C ILE A 151 4.68 27.65 -5.38
N ASN A 152 4.00 28.36 -4.48
CA ASN A 152 4.21 29.79 -4.26
C ASN A 152 5.63 30.14 -3.77
N ARG A 153 6.34 29.16 -3.19
CA ARG A 153 7.74 29.28 -2.74
C ARG A 153 8.75 28.77 -3.77
N ASN A 154 8.29 28.21 -4.90
CA ASN A 154 9.13 27.51 -5.88
C ASN A 154 9.93 26.35 -5.25
N ASP A 155 9.40 25.69 -4.22
CA ASP A 155 10.04 24.57 -3.52
C ASP A 155 9.66 23.23 -4.18
N ILE A 156 10.44 22.88 -5.22
CA ILE A 156 10.18 21.67 -6.03
C ILE A 156 10.25 20.37 -5.21
N VAL A 157 11.09 20.31 -4.20
CA VAL A 157 11.22 19.13 -3.33
C VAL A 157 9.95 18.93 -2.51
N SER A 158 9.48 20.01 -1.86
CA SER A 158 8.22 19.97 -1.11
C SER A 158 7.02 19.67 -2.00
N ILE A 159 6.96 20.21 -3.22
CA ILE A 159 5.89 19.91 -4.17
C ILE A 159 5.81 18.41 -4.42
N ASN A 160 6.93 17.77 -4.85
CA ASN A 160 6.95 16.35 -5.17
C ASN A 160 6.61 15.48 -3.94
N HIS A 161 7.17 15.80 -2.77
CA HIS A 161 6.87 15.09 -1.54
C HIS A 161 5.37 15.15 -1.17
N ARG A 162 4.72 16.31 -1.35
CA ARG A 162 3.29 16.47 -1.06
C ARG A 162 2.40 15.81 -2.10
N ILE A 163 2.81 15.82 -3.36
CA ILE A 163 2.10 15.07 -4.41
C ILE A 163 2.14 13.57 -4.10
N SER A 164 3.26 13.01 -3.65
CA SER A 164 3.33 11.59 -3.28
C SER A 164 2.35 11.21 -2.17
N VAL A 165 2.24 11.99 -1.10
CA VAL A 165 1.28 11.70 -0.02
C VAL A 165 -0.17 11.99 -0.42
N PHE A 166 -0.41 12.96 -1.32
CA PHE A 166 -1.71 13.19 -1.93
C PHE A 166 -2.16 11.95 -2.72
N MET A 167 -1.28 11.40 -3.55
CA MET A 167 -1.55 10.20 -4.34
C MET A 167 -1.85 8.99 -3.45
N ALA A 168 -1.12 8.80 -2.34
CA ALA A 168 -1.40 7.74 -1.38
C ALA A 168 -2.84 7.80 -0.84
N SER A 169 -3.32 8.98 -0.44
CA SER A 169 -4.70 9.19 0.01
C SER A 169 -5.73 9.04 -1.11
N TYR A 170 -5.40 9.51 -2.31
CA TYR A 170 -6.29 9.43 -3.47
C TYR A 170 -6.57 7.98 -3.88
N PHE A 171 -5.54 7.15 -3.98
CA PHE A 171 -5.70 5.73 -4.29
C PHE A 171 -6.41 4.95 -3.18
N ASP A 172 -6.17 5.30 -1.91
CA ASP A 172 -6.84 4.64 -0.79
C ASP A 172 -8.36 4.82 -0.86
N ILE A 173 -8.83 6.03 -1.25
CA ILE A 173 -10.25 6.28 -1.50
C ILE A 173 -10.78 5.47 -2.68
N ILE A 174 -10.05 5.45 -3.80
CA ILE A 174 -10.48 4.73 -5.01
C ILE A 174 -10.66 3.25 -4.71
N PHE A 175 -9.69 2.60 -4.06
CA PHE A 175 -9.82 1.19 -3.73
C PHE A 175 -10.94 0.94 -2.72
N ALA A 176 -11.10 1.80 -1.71
CA ALA A 176 -12.19 1.67 -0.74
C ALA A 176 -13.58 1.78 -1.39
N VAL A 177 -13.78 2.72 -2.31
CA VAL A 177 -15.05 2.87 -3.06
C VAL A 177 -15.37 1.64 -3.90
N ASN A 178 -14.36 1.02 -4.47
CA ASN A 178 -14.49 -0.21 -5.25
C ASN A 178 -14.51 -1.49 -4.38
N GLU A 179 -14.49 -1.36 -3.07
CA GLU A 179 -14.43 -2.49 -2.11
C GLU A 179 -13.26 -3.44 -2.39
N LEU A 180 -12.13 -2.87 -2.83
CA LEU A 180 -10.88 -3.58 -3.11
C LEU A 180 -9.84 -3.28 -2.02
N LEU A 181 -9.04 -4.28 -1.70
CA LEU A 181 -7.87 -4.08 -0.85
C LEU A 181 -6.78 -3.35 -1.64
N HIS A 182 -6.08 -2.41 -0.99
CA HIS A 182 -5.03 -1.62 -1.59
C HIS A 182 -3.79 -2.48 -1.92
N PRO A 183 -3.33 -2.57 -3.18
CA PRO A 183 -2.30 -3.54 -3.59
C PRO A 183 -0.86 -3.16 -3.18
N GLY A 184 -0.64 -2.04 -2.51
CA GLY A 184 0.67 -1.46 -2.26
C GLY A 184 1.02 -0.36 -3.28
N GLU A 185 2.30 -0.04 -3.43
CA GLU A 185 2.73 1.13 -4.23
C GLU A 185 3.00 0.83 -5.71
N LYS A 186 3.21 -0.44 -6.06
CA LYS A 186 3.67 -0.83 -7.41
C LYS A 186 2.52 -0.88 -8.40
N ARG A 187 2.70 -0.23 -9.57
CA ARG A 187 1.79 -0.31 -10.73
C ARG A 187 0.34 0.09 -10.40
N LEU A 188 0.16 1.07 -9.50
CA LEU A 188 -1.16 1.47 -8.99
C LEU A 188 -2.16 1.87 -10.07
N VAL A 189 -1.75 2.67 -11.04
CA VAL A 189 -2.63 3.10 -12.16
C VAL A 189 -3.14 1.88 -12.91
N LYS A 190 -2.22 1.01 -13.34
CA LYS A 190 -2.60 -0.21 -14.07
C LYS A 190 -3.52 -1.10 -13.24
N TYR A 191 -3.19 -1.32 -11.96
CA TYR A 191 -4.02 -2.14 -11.08
C TYR A 191 -5.43 -1.56 -10.92
N ALA A 192 -5.54 -0.24 -10.73
CA ALA A 192 -6.84 0.43 -10.64
C ALA A 192 -7.64 0.30 -11.94
N THR A 193 -7.01 0.53 -13.09
CA THR A 193 -7.67 0.41 -14.40
C THR A 193 -8.16 -1.00 -14.68
N ASP A 194 -7.38 -2.02 -14.30
CA ASP A 194 -7.72 -3.42 -14.55
C ASP A 194 -8.82 -3.95 -13.61
N ASN A 195 -8.95 -3.41 -12.39
CA ASN A 195 -9.75 -4.02 -11.33
C ASN A 195 -10.89 -3.13 -10.79
N CYS A 196 -10.79 -1.81 -10.89
CA CYS A 196 -11.83 -0.90 -10.40
C CYS A 196 -12.96 -0.76 -11.42
N GLN A 197 -14.20 -0.86 -10.95
CA GLN A 197 -15.39 -0.60 -11.76
C GLN A 197 -15.74 0.89 -11.81
N ILE A 198 -15.33 1.62 -10.78
CA ILE A 198 -15.63 3.04 -10.59
C ILE A 198 -14.31 3.78 -10.51
N LEU A 199 -14.02 4.60 -11.52
CA LEU A 199 -12.85 5.47 -11.57
C LEU A 199 -13.28 6.91 -11.83
N PRO A 200 -12.53 7.91 -11.30
CA PRO A 200 -12.76 9.33 -11.63
C PRO A 200 -12.55 9.61 -13.11
N ASP A 201 -13.23 10.62 -13.63
CA ASP A 201 -13.05 11.08 -15.02
C ASP A 201 -11.59 11.49 -15.26
N ASN A 202 -11.06 11.16 -16.44
CA ASN A 202 -9.68 11.44 -16.86
C ASN A 202 -8.62 10.91 -15.88
N PHE A 203 -8.90 9.80 -15.18
CA PHE A 203 -8.07 9.23 -14.10
C PHE A 203 -6.59 9.11 -14.49
N GLU A 204 -6.26 8.36 -15.53
CA GLU A 204 -4.87 8.16 -15.97
C GLU A 204 -4.23 9.45 -16.50
N GLU A 205 -4.98 10.23 -17.24
CA GLU A 205 -4.49 11.47 -17.86
C GLU A 205 -4.08 12.48 -16.78
N ASN A 206 -4.94 12.68 -15.77
CA ASN A 206 -4.67 13.62 -14.68
C ASN A 206 -3.47 13.16 -13.82
N ILE A 207 -3.38 11.88 -13.52
CA ILE A 207 -2.22 11.33 -12.79
C ILE A 207 -0.92 11.54 -13.57
N ASN A 208 -0.92 11.20 -14.86
CA ASN A 208 0.26 11.37 -15.70
C ASN A 208 0.67 12.86 -15.80
N LYS A 209 -0.27 13.77 -16.00
CA LYS A 209 0.00 15.21 -16.02
C LYS A 209 0.59 15.71 -14.69
N LEU A 210 0.03 15.24 -13.56
CA LEU A 210 0.47 15.63 -12.23
C LEU A 210 1.90 15.18 -11.93
N LEU A 211 2.28 13.96 -12.37
CA LEU A 211 3.55 13.34 -12.00
C LEU A 211 4.71 13.70 -12.94
N VAL A 212 4.45 14.03 -14.20
CA VAL A 212 5.52 14.29 -15.17
C VAL A 212 6.31 15.54 -14.81
N GLN A 213 5.65 16.64 -14.52
CA GLN A 213 6.30 17.89 -14.10
C GLN A 213 5.30 18.81 -13.42
N PRO A 214 5.42 19.06 -12.11
CA PRO A 214 4.63 20.09 -11.44
C PRO A 214 4.90 21.45 -12.07
N ASN A 215 3.83 22.15 -12.46
CA ASN A 215 3.87 23.44 -13.15
C ASN A 215 2.72 24.35 -12.69
N SER A 216 2.47 25.42 -13.42
CA SER A 216 1.38 26.35 -13.15
C SER A 216 -0.03 25.72 -13.20
N GLU A 217 -0.19 24.56 -13.84
CA GLU A 217 -1.47 23.85 -13.95
C GLU A 217 -1.69 22.83 -12.82
N THR A 218 -0.68 22.57 -11.98
CA THR A 218 -0.74 21.56 -10.92
C THR A 218 -1.98 21.71 -10.04
N LEU A 219 -2.29 22.92 -9.57
CA LEU A 219 -3.47 23.16 -8.71
C LEU A 219 -4.78 22.88 -9.43
N LYS A 220 -4.87 23.23 -10.71
CA LYS A 220 -6.05 22.94 -11.54
C LYS A 220 -6.23 21.42 -11.70
N ILE A 221 -5.14 20.68 -11.97
CA ILE A 221 -5.19 19.22 -12.07
C ILE A 221 -5.65 18.59 -10.76
N LEU A 222 -5.14 19.07 -9.61
CA LEU A 222 -5.57 18.60 -8.30
C LEU A 222 -7.05 18.91 -8.04
N ASP A 223 -7.55 20.07 -8.45
CA ASP A 223 -8.96 20.42 -8.34
C ASP A 223 -9.83 19.51 -9.21
N ASP A 224 -9.45 19.26 -10.45
CA ASP A 224 -10.15 18.37 -11.36
C ASP A 224 -10.20 16.93 -10.80
N MET A 225 -9.08 16.44 -10.24
CA MET A 225 -9.00 15.13 -9.59
C MET A 225 -9.91 15.02 -8.37
N ILE A 226 -9.91 16.03 -7.50
CA ILE A 226 -10.73 16.04 -6.27
C ILE A 226 -12.21 16.14 -6.61
N GLU A 227 -12.58 17.01 -7.58
CA GLU A 227 -13.97 17.18 -7.97
C GLU A 227 -14.54 15.94 -8.63
N SER A 228 -13.79 15.31 -9.53
CA SER A 228 -14.17 14.04 -10.13
C SER A 228 -14.31 12.92 -9.09
N LEU A 229 -13.44 12.91 -8.07
CA LEU A 229 -13.56 12.00 -6.94
C LEU A 229 -14.84 12.26 -6.12
N ARG A 230 -15.19 13.52 -5.87
CA ARG A 230 -16.45 13.89 -5.18
C ARG A 230 -17.69 13.44 -5.94
N GLN A 231 -17.65 13.53 -7.28
CA GLN A 231 -18.77 13.08 -8.11
C GLN A 231 -19.02 11.58 -7.94
N ILE A 232 -17.99 10.75 -8.00
CA ILE A 232 -18.17 9.30 -7.76
C ILE A 232 -18.61 8.99 -6.33
N LEU A 233 -18.12 9.73 -5.34
CA LEU A 233 -18.57 9.57 -3.95
C LEU A 233 -20.04 9.92 -3.80
N TYR A 234 -20.50 11.01 -4.42
CA TYR A 234 -21.91 11.36 -4.43
C TYR A 234 -22.78 10.24 -5.01
N LEU A 235 -22.40 9.70 -6.17
CA LEU A 235 -23.11 8.58 -6.79
C LEU A 235 -23.12 7.33 -5.92
N CYS A 236 -22.02 7.00 -5.24
CA CYS A 236 -21.92 5.80 -4.39
C CYS A 236 -22.71 5.89 -3.08
N TYR A 237 -22.97 7.08 -2.56
CA TYR A 237 -23.61 7.27 -1.25
C TYR A 237 -25.06 7.75 -1.33
N TYR A 238 -25.53 8.23 -2.48
CA TYR A 238 -26.87 8.83 -2.63
C TYR A 238 -27.73 8.16 -3.72
N ILE A 239 -27.24 7.06 -4.33
CA ILE A 239 -28.05 6.13 -5.11
C ILE A 239 -28.27 4.85 -4.30
#